data_371412d79cf416974bbd44b5792d17a0
#
_entry.id   371412d79cf416974bbd44b5792d17a0
#
_cell.length_a   1.000
_cell.length_b   1.000
_cell.length_c   1.000
_cell.angle_alpha   90.00
_cell.angle_beta   90.00
_cell.angle_gamma   90.00
#
_symmetry.space_group_name_H-M   'P 1'
#
loop_
_entity.id
_entity.type
_entity.pdbx_description
1 polymer ?
#
loop_
_entity_poly.entity_id
_entity_poly.type
_entity_poly.pdbx_seq_one_letter_code
_entity_poly.pdbx_strand_id
1 'polypeptide(L)'
;PDVEHLRIVQVEGVDAAACAGIHVASTGEVGLIKYDGLEKIRGRLRLHWLIGERAYRDTREKDRLIAALNRELTCGTEDILASVQDLRNKIREREQRISQLQKILAEQQAENPLGQGETRGGVRLVMESLSPDDSSFGQTVYELLLERPKTVACILLQRNGNLQWRIGCSGDLDLPWNQILPGLFPIIDAKGGGRGRSWQGVAGKPEGVGSFLDALKQAIWDR
;
A
#
# COMPACT_ATOMS: atom_id res chain seq x y z
N PRO A 1 -39.98 -30.77 -36.88
CA PRO A 1 -40.46 -31.88 -36.06
C PRO A 1 -41.96 -31.71 -35.95
N ASP A 2 -42.68 -32.75 -36.37
CA ASP A 2 -44.12 -32.85 -36.20
C ASP A 2 -44.40 -32.96 -34.71
N VAL A 3 -44.95 -31.92 -34.12
CA VAL A 3 -45.32 -31.89 -32.69
C VAL A 3 -46.80 -32.19 -32.62
N GLU A 4 -47.16 -33.41 -32.22
CA GLU A 4 -48.55 -33.87 -32.10
C GLU A 4 -49.34 -33.07 -31.03
N HIS A 5 -48.65 -32.51 -30.03
CA HIS A 5 -49.24 -31.73 -28.95
C HIS A 5 -48.40 -30.51 -28.61
N LEU A 6 -49.01 -29.34 -28.64
CA LEU A 6 -48.40 -28.07 -28.23
C LEU A 6 -48.95 -27.67 -26.83
N ARG A 7 -48.05 -27.54 -25.86
CA ARG A 7 -48.43 -27.03 -24.54
C ARG A 7 -48.47 -25.52 -24.59
N ILE A 8 -49.62 -24.93 -24.35
CA ILE A 8 -49.80 -23.48 -24.20
C ILE A 8 -49.89 -23.17 -22.72
N VAL A 9 -49.08 -22.20 -22.25
CA VAL A 9 -49.16 -21.62 -20.94
C VAL A 9 -49.80 -20.26 -21.08
N GLN A 10 -50.93 -20.05 -20.40
CA GLN A 10 -51.71 -18.83 -20.46
C GLN A 10 -51.71 -18.15 -19.10
N VAL A 11 -51.40 -16.85 -19.10
CA VAL A 11 -51.67 -15.94 -17.95
C VAL A 11 -52.90 -15.16 -18.31
N GLU A 12 -53.99 -15.43 -17.57
CA GLU A 12 -55.31 -14.92 -17.91
C GLU A 12 -55.30 -13.37 -17.99
N GLY A 13 -55.82 -12.86 -19.10
CA GLY A 13 -55.88 -11.41 -19.37
C GLY A 13 -54.55 -10.74 -19.70
N VAL A 14 -53.43 -11.49 -19.78
CA VAL A 14 -52.12 -10.93 -20.01
C VAL A 14 -51.45 -11.47 -21.28
N ASP A 15 -51.17 -12.80 -21.31
CA ASP A 15 -50.41 -13.41 -22.43
C ASP A 15 -50.65 -14.93 -22.52
N ALA A 16 -50.36 -15.48 -23.70
CA ALA A 16 -50.39 -16.92 -23.93
C ALA A 16 -49.21 -17.31 -24.83
N ALA A 17 -48.38 -18.22 -24.40
CA ALA A 17 -47.21 -18.67 -25.13
C ALA A 17 -47.01 -20.18 -25.07
N ALA A 18 -46.46 -20.74 -26.17
CA ALA A 18 -46.02 -22.13 -26.20
C ALA A 18 -44.77 -22.29 -25.29
N CYS A 19 -44.86 -23.15 -24.27
CA CYS A 19 -43.73 -23.37 -23.38
C CYS A 19 -43.74 -24.82 -22.81
N ALA A 20 -42.60 -25.49 -22.93
CA ALA A 20 -42.35 -26.82 -22.39
C ALA A 20 -41.75 -26.80 -20.97
N GLY A 21 -41.43 -25.61 -20.44
CA GLY A 21 -40.78 -25.41 -19.14
C GLY A 21 -41.71 -25.71 -17.94
N ILE A 22 -41.15 -25.66 -16.74
CA ILE A 22 -41.88 -25.75 -15.48
C ILE A 22 -42.48 -24.38 -15.14
N HIS A 23 -43.75 -24.37 -14.77
CA HIS A 23 -44.47 -23.17 -14.38
C HIS A 23 -45.13 -23.35 -13.01
N VAL A 24 -45.27 -22.24 -12.32
CA VAL A 24 -46.07 -22.15 -11.08
C VAL A 24 -47.56 -22.19 -11.45
N ALA A 25 -48.41 -22.57 -10.51
CA ALA A 25 -49.85 -22.64 -10.73
C ALA A 25 -50.52 -21.26 -10.73
N SER A 26 -49.93 -20.29 -10.04
CA SER A 26 -50.43 -18.93 -9.95
C SER A 26 -49.28 -17.93 -9.95
N THR A 27 -49.50 -16.73 -10.50
CA THR A 27 -48.50 -15.64 -10.50
C THR A 27 -48.07 -15.20 -9.11
N GLY A 28 -48.97 -15.41 -8.10
CA GLY A 28 -48.64 -15.12 -6.68
C GLY A 28 -47.50 -16.02 -6.14
N GLU A 29 -47.33 -17.23 -6.70
CA GLU A 29 -46.26 -18.14 -6.25
C GLU A 29 -44.85 -17.73 -6.76
N VAL A 30 -44.77 -16.81 -7.71
CA VAL A 30 -43.48 -16.23 -8.18
C VAL A 30 -42.77 -15.50 -7.03
N GLY A 31 -43.55 -14.88 -6.12
CA GLY A 31 -43.02 -14.16 -4.97
C GLY A 31 -42.28 -12.88 -5.35
N LEU A 32 -41.16 -12.61 -4.66
CA LEU A 32 -40.37 -11.40 -4.87
C LEU A 32 -39.62 -11.48 -6.20
N ILE A 33 -39.73 -10.42 -7.02
CA ILE A 33 -38.93 -10.21 -8.22
C ILE A 33 -38.00 -9.02 -7.99
N LYS A 34 -36.70 -9.25 -8.11
CA LYS A 34 -35.67 -8.24 -7.87
C LYS A 34 -34.78 -8.08 -9.10
N TYR A 35 -34.62 -6.85 -9.55
CA TYR A 35 -33.61 -6.53 -10.57
C TYR A 35 -32.22 -6.68 -9.97
N ASP A 36 -31.36 -7.44 -10.63
CA ASP A 36 -30.00 -7.77 -10.16
C ASP A 36 -28.89 -7.15 -11.01
N GLY A 37 -29.22 -6.66 -12.20
CA GLY A 37 -28.23 -5.98 -13.00
C GLY A 37 -28.49 -6.00 -14.50
N LEU A 38 -27.62 -5.29 -15.20
CA LEU A 38 -27.61 -5.13 -16.64
C LEU A 38 -26.26 -5.55 -17.20
N GLU A 39 -26.26 -6.42 -18.20
CA GLU A 39 -25.06 -6.83 -18.93
C GLU A 39 -25.20 -6.47 -20.41
N LYS A 40 -24.15 -5.93 -21.01
CA LYS A 40 -24.10 -5.68 -22.47
C LYS A 40 -23.33 -6.78 -23.15
N ILE A 41 -24.04 -7.59 -23.97
CA ILE A 41 -23.45 -8.70 -24.70
C ILE A 41 -23.66 -8.49 -26.20
N ARG A 42 -22.59 -8.38 -26.97
CA ARG A 42 -22.59 -8.26 -28.43
C ARG A 42 -23.59 -7.19 -28.94
N GLY A 43 -23.63 -6.03 -28.30
CA GLY A 43 -24.53 -4.92 -28.66
C GLY A 43 -25.98 -5.07 -28.19
N ARG A 44 -26.32 -6.14 -27.48
CA ARG A 44 -27.64 -6.35 -26.85
C ARG A 44 -27.54 -6.17 -25.34
N LEU A 45 -28.66 -5.81 -24.72
CA LEU A 45 -28.79 -5.68 -23.26
C LEU A 45 -29.41 -6.96 -22.71
N ARG A 46 -28.78 -7.51 -21.65
CA ARG A 46 -29.31 -8.62 -20.86
C ARG A 46 -29.64 -8.10 -19.47
N LEU A 47 -30.90 -8.23 -19.06
CA LEU A 47 -31.36 -7.91 -17.73
C LEU A 47 -31.30 -9.17 -16.88
N HIS A 48 -30.72 -9.04 -15.68
CA HIS A 48 -30.65 -10.11 -14.70
C HIS A 48 -31.71 -9.87 -13.62
N TRP A 49 -32.40 -10.94 -13.29
CA TRP A 49 -33.47 -10.91 -12.28
C TRP A 49 -33.28 -12.04 -11.29
N LEU A 50 -33.42 -11.74 -10.01
CA LEU A 50 -33.57 -12.73 -8.96
C LEU A 50 -35.08 -12.88 -8.67
N ILE A 51 -35.53 -14.13 -8.54
CA ILE A 51 -36.95 -14.42 -8.39
C ILE A 51 -37.15 -15.36 -7.20
N GLY A 52 -38.22 -15.13 -6.44
CA GLY A 52 -38.66 -15.95 -5.32
C GLY A 52 -37.61 -16.01 -4.20
N GLU A 53 -37.30 -17.21 -3.75
CA GLU A 53 -36.37 -17.47 -2.66
C GLU A 53 -34.96 -16.86 -2.89
N ARG A 54 -34.50 -16.84 -4.14
CA ARG A 54 -33.20 -16.22 -4.47
C ARG A 54 -33.21 -14.72 -4.22
N ALA A 55 -34.28 -14.04 -4.61
CA ALA A 55 -34.42 -12.60 -4.38
C ALA A 55 -34.50 -12.28 -2.88
N TYR A 56 -35.24 -13.10 -2.13
CA TYR A 56 -35.36 -12.95 -0.68
C TYR A 56 -34.04 -13.17 0.04
N ARG A 57 -33.29 -14.21 -0.33
CA ARG A 57 -32.00 -14.53 0.26
C ARG A 57 -30.97 -13.40 0.02
N ASP A 58 -30.87 -12.92 -1.23
CA ASP A 58 -29.98 -11.81 -1.58
C ASP A 58 -30.31 -10.52 -0.81
N THR A 59 -31.59 -10.22 -0.66
CA THR A 59 -32.03 -9.07 0.14
C THR A 59 -31.62 -9.21 1.60
N ARG A 60 -31.88 -10.39 2.21
CA ARG A 60 -31.47 -10.64 3.62
C ARG A 60 -29.96 -10.56 3.83
N GLU A 61 -29.16 -11.03 2.88
CA GLU A 61 -27.70 -10.94 2.96
C GLU A 61 -27.23 -9.49 2.91
N LYS A 62 -27.81 -8.69 2.01
CA LYS A 62 -27.51 -7.24 1.91
C LYS A 62 -27.94 -6.47 3.16
N ASP A 63 -29.11 -6.77 3.70
CA ASP A 63 -29.59 -6.15 4.96
C ASP A 63 -28.66 -6.49 6.14
N ARG A 64 -28.19 -7.74 6.23
CA ARG A 64 -27.23 -8.13 7.27
C ARG A 64 -25.90 -7.39 7.14
N LEU A 65 -25.40 -7.22 5.91
CA LEU A 65 -24.18 -6.47 5.65
C LEU A 65 -24.34 -4.99 6.04
N ILE A 66 -25.46 -4.37 5.64
CA ILE A 66 -25.78 -2.99 6.02
C ILE A 66 -25.85 -2.84 7.54
N ALA A 67 -26.56 -3.75 8.21
CA ALA A 67 -26.66 -3.73 9.67
C ALA A 67 -25.28 -3.94 10.36
N ALA A 68 -24.38 -4.71 9.76
CA ALA A 68 -23.03 -4.85 10.27
C ALA A 68 -22.22 -3.55 10.08
N LEU A 69 -22.32 -2.91 8.92
CA LEU A 69 -21.69 -1.62 8.65
C LEU A 69 -22.18 -0.51 9.59
N ASN A 70 -23.51 -0.46 9.85
CA ASN A 70 -24.09 0.50 10.78
C ASN A 70 -23.52 0.34 12.19
N ARG A 71 -23.33 -0.90 12.65
CA ARG A 71 -22.71 -1.18 13.96
C ARG A 71 -21.24 -0.78 13.99
N GLU A 72 -20.48 -1.18 12.96
CA GLU A 72 -19.03 -0.90 12.89
C GLU A 72 -18.75 0.60 12.82
N LEU A 73 -19.53 1.34 12.01
CA LEU A 73 -19.40 2.77 11.83
C LEU A 73 -20.18 3.59 12.89
N THR A 74 -21.00 2.95 13.70
CA THR A 74 -21.86 3.60 14.71
C THR A 74 -22.72 4.71 14.10
N CYS A 75 -23.39 4.41 12.97
CA CYS A 75 -24.18 5.39 12.22
C CYS A 75 -25.48 4.78 11.65
N GLY A 76 -26.40 5.61 11.15
CA GLY A 76 -27.57 5.21 10.36
C GLY A 76 -27.18 4.73 8.96
N THR A 77 -28.10 4.04 8.28
CA THR A 77 -27.86 3.52 6.93
C THR A 77 -27.57 4.63 5.93
N GLU A 78 -28.27 5.75 6.04
CA GLU A 78 -28.10 6.96 5.23
C GLU A 78 -26.74 7.64 5.43
N ASP A 79 -26.13 7.44 6.60
CA ASP A 79 -24.87 8.09 6.99
C ASP A 79 -23.62 7.24 6.70
N ILE A 80 -23.77 6.00 6.21
CA ILE A 80 -22.63 5.08 5.96
C ILE A 80 -21.60 5.74 5.06
N LEU A 81 -22.01 6.31 3.94
CA LEU A 81 -21.09 6.93 3.00
C LEU A 81 -20.38 8.14 3.59
N ALA A 82 -21.10 8.98 4.32
CA ALA A 82 -20.54 10.14 5.01
C ALA A 82 -19.50 9.71 6.06
N SER A 83 -19.82 8.69 6.86
CA SER A 83 -18.93 8.12 7.88
C SER A 83 -17.65 7.55 7.27
N VAL A 84 -17.75 6.85 6.14
CA VAL A 84 -16.57 6.34 5.42
C VAL A 84 -15.71 7.49 4.88
N GLN A 85 -16.32 8.55 4.34
CA GLN A 85 -15.60 9.73 3.87
C GLN A 85 -14.89 10.45 5.01
N ASP A 86 -15.55 10.60 6.16
CA ASP A 86 -14.98 11.21 7.36
C ASP A 86 -13.78 10.40 7.87
N LEU A 87 -13.89 9.08 7.96
CA LEU A 87 -12.77 8.20 8.32
C LEU A 87 -11.58 8.37 7.36
N ARG A 88 -11.81 8.44 6.06
CA ARG A 88 -10.76 8.65 5.07
C ARG A 88 -10.08 10.02 5.23
N ASN A 89 -10.84 11.06 5.54
CA ASN A 89 -10.29 12.39 5.80
C ASN A 89 -9.46 12.40 7.09
N LYS A 90 -9.96 11.80 8.18
CA LYS A 90 -9.22 11.66 9.44
C LYS A 90 -7.92 10.88 9.27
N ILE A 91 -7.91 9.82 8.47
CA ILE A 91 -6.68 9.08 8.16
C ILE A 91 -5.68 10.02 7.45
N ARG A 92 -6.12 10.74 6.41
CA ARG A 92 -5.26 11.67 5.66
C ARG A 92 -4.69 12.79 6.54
N GLU A 93 -5.51 13.37 7.40
CA GLU A 93 -5.06 14.39 8.34
C GLU A 93 -4.01 13.86 9.34
N ARG A 94 -4.22 12.63 9.84
CA ARG A 94 -3.25 11.97 10.72
C ARG A 94 -1.95 11.65 10.00
N GLU A 95 -2.00 11.17 8.77
CA GLU A 95 -0.81 10.93 7.95
C GLU A 95 -0.02 12.22 7.71
N GLN A 96 -0.69 13.32 7.38
CA GLN A 96 -0.05 14.64 7.25
C GLN A 96 0.58 15.09 8.57
N ARG A 97 -0.13 14.88 9.69
CA ARG A 97 0.42 15.25 11.02
C ARG A 97 1.62 14.42 11.40
N ILE A 98 1.59 13.11 11.13
CA ILE A 98 2.75 12.22 11.35
C ILE A 98 3.93 12.70 10.51
N SER A 99 3.73 13.00 9.22
CA SER A 99 4.78 13.50 8.34
C SER A 99 5.38 14.83 8.85
N GLN A 100 4.55 15.77 9.33
CA GLN A 100 5.02 17.02 9.93
C GLN A 100 5.85 16.79 11.19
N LEU A 101 5.38 15.91 12.09
CA LEU A 101 6.10 15.59 13.32
C LEU A 101 7.43 14.89 13.04
N GLN A 102 7.46 13.99 12.07
CA GLN A 102 8.68 13.33 11.61
C GLN A 102 9.68 14.36 11.06
N LYS A 103 9.21 15.34 10.30
CA LYS A 103 10.08 16.42 9.80
C LYS A 103 10.68 17.26 10.93
N ILE A 104 9.87 17.68 11.91
CA ILE A 104 10.34 18.43 13.07
C ILE A 104 11.37 17.62 13.87
N LEU A 105 11.10 16.33 14.12
CA LEU A 105 12.04 15.45 14.79
C LEU A 105 13.35 15.29 14.01
N ALA A 106 13.27 15.14 12.69
CA ALA A 106 14.44 15.04 11.84
C ALA A 106 15.28 16.32 11.85
N GLU A 107 14.65 17.50 11.82
CA GLU A 107 15.32 18.79 11.95
C GLU A 107 16.04 18.92 13.30
N GLN A 108 15.35 18.62 14.40
CA GLN A 108 15.93 18.64 15.75
C GLN A 108 17.09 17.65 15.91
N GLN A 109 16.97 16.46 15.35
CA GLN A 109 18.05 15.48 15.40
C GLN A 109 19.19 15.83 14.45
N ALA A 110 18.92 16.48 13.33
CA ALA A 110 19.97 16.98 12.46
C ALA A 110 20.75 18.14 13.12
N GLU A 111 20.10 18.95 13.96
CA GLU A 111 20.76 20.03 14.74
C GLU A 111 21.56 19.49 15.94
N ASN A 112 21.03 18.54 16.68
CA ASN A 112 21.80 17.75 17.63
C ASN A 112 22.65 16.75 16.83
N PRO A 113 23.95 16.58 17.12
CA PRO A 113 24.72 15.56 16.43
C PRO A 113 24.07 14.20 16.72
N LEU A 114 23.23 13.75 15.78
CA LEU A 114 22.83 12.35 15.73
C LEU A 114 24.09 11.53 15.82
N GLY A 115 24.16 10.70 16.87
CA GLY A 115 25.29 9.91 17.26
C GLY A 115 26.60 10.51 16.74
N GLN A 116 27.41 11.02 17.56
CA GLN A 116 28.71 11.65 17.33
C GLN A 116 29.33 11.25 15.97
N GLY A 117 28.89 11.95 14.91
CA GLY A 117 29.51 11.76 13.58
C GLY A 117 30.99 12.04 13.71
N GLU A 118 31.81 11.10 13.34
CA GLU A 118 33.22 11.27 13.42
C GLU A 118 33.70 12.25 12.35
N THR A 119 34.60 13.16 12.73
CA THR A 119 35.17 14.13 11.79
C THR A 119 36.66 13.86 11.65
N ARG A 120 37.13 13.64 10.41
CA ARG A 120 38.56 13.50 10.09
C ARG A 120 38.83 14.20 8.76
N GLY A 121 39.95 14.95 8.71
CA GLY A 121 40.32 15.68 7.49
C GLY A 121 39.30 16.75 7.07
N GLY A 122 38.43 17.21 7.99
CA GLY A 122 37.36 18.15 7.69
C GLY A 122 36.10 17.50 7.07
N VAL A 123 36.10 16.18 6.85
CA VAL A 123 34.92 15.42 6.42
C VAL A 123 34.23 14.82 7.64
N ARG A 124 32.93 15.02 7.75
CA ARG A 124 32.06 14.44 8.76
C ARG A 124 31.39 13.18 8.25
N LEU A 125 31.54 12.08 8.95
CA LEU A 125 30.86 10.82 8.66
C LEU A 125 29.79 10.54 9.71
N VAL A 126 28.54 10.41 9.27
CA VAL A 126 27.39 10.05 10.10
C VAL A 126 26.87 8.69 9.66
N MET A 127 26.81 7.76 10.61
CA MET A 127 26.35 6.40 10.39
C MET A 127 25.27 6.08 11.42
N GLU A 128 24.05 5.81 10.96
CA GLU A 128 22.90 5.54 11.83
C GLU A 128 22.16 4.27 11.40
N SER A 129 21.74 3.51 12.40
CA SER A 129 20.85 2.37 12.25
C SER A 129 19.50 2.68 12.87
N LEU A 130 18.45 2.71 12.05
CA LEU A 130 17.11 3.11 12.45
C LEU A 130 16.15 1.91 12.43
N SER A 131 15.07 2.01 13.19
CA SER A 131 14.03 0.98 13.19
C SER A 131 13.17 1.01 11.92
N PRO A 132 12.45 -0.08 11.57
CA PRO A 132 11.66 -0.17 10.35
C PRO A 132 10.56 0.88 10.24
N ASP A 133 9.99 1.29 11.38
CA ASP A 133 8.91 2.26 11.44
C ASP A 133 9.39 3.69 11.13
N ASP A 134 10.70 3.89 11.13
CA ASP A 134 11.34 5.19 10.89
C ASP A 134 11.80 5.39 9.44
N SER A 135 11.28 4.62 8.48
CA SER A 135 11.79 4.66 7.09
C SER A 135 11.65 6.01 6.40
N SER A 136 10.53 6.72 6.58
CA SER A 136 10.33 8.08 6.08
C SER A 136 11.16 9.10 6.83
N PHE A 137 11.28 8.92 8.15
CA PHE A 137 12.14 9.69 9.00
C PHE A 137 13.61 9.55 8.62
N GLY A 138 14.10 8.30 8.43
CA GLY A 138 15.47 8.03 7.99
C GLY A 138 15.81 8.66 6.65
N GLN A 139 14.85 8.71 5.72
CA GLN A 139 15.03 9.42 4.45
C GLN A 139 15.19 10.93 4.67
N THR A 140 14.33 11.54 5.48
CA THR A 140 14.38 12.97 5.78
C THR A 140 15.70 13.34 6.48
N VAL A 141 16.13 12.55 7.47
CA VAL A 141 17.42 12.74 8.15
C VAL A 141 18.59 12.65 7.16
N TYR A 142 18.57 11.63 6.27
CA TYR A 142 19.60 11.47 5.25
C TYR A 142 19.70 12.70 4.34
N GLU A 143 18.58 13.21 3.85
CA GLU A 143 18.52 14.39 2.98
C GLU A 143 19.06 15.62 3.69
N LEU A 144 18.63 15.88 4.94
CA LEU A 144 19.11 17.01 5.76
C LEU A 144 20.63 16.92 6.08
N LEU A 145 21.13 15.70 6.29
CA LEU A 145 22.57 15.50 6.50
C LEU A 145 23.39 15.86 5.26
N LEU A 146 22.90 15.51 4.06
CA LEU A 146 23.59 15.80 2.80
C LEU A 146 23.53 17.28 2.38
N GLU A 147 22.63 18.08 2.96
CA GLU A 147 22.61 19.53 2.80
C GLU A 147 23.77 20.21 3.55
N ARG A 148 24.36 19.53 4.55
CA ARG A 148 25.49 20.04 5.32
C ARG A 148 26.79 19.85 4.56
N PRO A 149 27.66 20.87 4.53
CA PRO A 149 28.93 20.75 3.82
C PRO A 149 29.84 19.69 4.44
N LYS A 150 30.63 19.07 3.60
CA LYS A 150 31.62 18.04 3.95
C LYS A 150 31.06 16.88 4.77
N THR A 151 29.83 16.45 4.45
CA THR A 151 29.15 15.38 5.19
C THR A 151 28.98 14.14 4.31
N VAL A 152 29.28 13.00 4.89
CA VAL A 152 28.96 11.67 4.38
C VAL A 152 27.93 11.05 5.31
N ALA A 153 26.82 10.55 4.78
CA ALA A 153 25.76 9.90 5.54
C ALA A 153 25.59 8.44 5.10
N CYS A 154 25.50 7.55 6.07
CA CYS A 154 25.13 6.16 5.90
C CYS A 154 23.96 5.83 6.81
N ILE A 155 22.79 5.61 6.25
CA ILE A 155 21.58 5.24 6.99
C ILE A 155 21.21 3.80 6.71
N LEU A 156 21.06 3.03 7.75
CA LEU A 156 20.68 1.62 7.72
C LEU A 156 19.30 1.45 8.36
N LEU A 157 18.44 0.65 7.70
CA LEU A 157 17.09 0.35 8.16
C LEU A 157 16.89 -1.16 8.15
N GLN A 158 16.69 -1.75 9.30
CA GLN A 158 16.42 -3.18 9.42
C GLN A 158 14.90 -3.43 9.36
N ARG A 159 14.41 -4.13 8.32
CA ARG A 159 12.99 -4.44 8.15
C ARG A 159 12.78 -5.92 7.81
N ASN A 160 12.01 -6.64 8.65
CA ASN A 160 11.62 -8.04 8.41
C ASN A 160 12.80 -8.97 8.04
N GLY A 161 13.92 -8.83 8.74
CA GLY A 161 15.14 -9.63 8.47
C GLY A 161 15.97 -9.15 7.28
N ASN A 162 15.52 -8.16 6.53
CA ASN A 162 16.25 -7.50 5.46
C ASN A 162 16.81 -6.16 5.95
N LEU A 163 18.01 -5.83 5.51
CA LEU A 163 18.65 -4.55 5.76
C LEU A 163 18.53 -3.67 4.51
N GLN A 164 17.91 -2.51 4.64
CA GLN A 164 17.97 -1.47 3.62
C GLN A 164 19.11 -0.52 3.98
N TRP A 165 19.86 -0.09 2.98
CA TRP A 165 20.97 0.83 3.18
C TRP A 165 20.87 2.02 2.20
N ARG A 166 21.33 3.18 2.67
CA ARG A 166 21.43 4.39 1.88
C ARG A 166 22.70 5.13 2.26
N ILE A 167 23.53 5.44 1.28
CA ILE A 167 24.85 6.04 1.45
C ILE A 167 24.98 7.21 0.48
N GLY A 168 25.54 8.30 0.94
CA GLY A 168 25.82 9.45 0.08
C GLY A 168 26.70 10.49 0.71
N CYS A 169 27.01 11.51 -0.07
CA CYS A 169 27.81 12.64 0.38
C CYS A 169 27.19 13.98 -0.06
N SER A 170 27.53 15.05 0.68
CA SER A 170 27.14 16.41 0.39
C SER A 170 27.66 16.90 -0.96
N GLY A 171 27.04 18.00 -1.44
CA GLY A 171 27.28 18.57 -2.75
C GLY A 171 28.70 19.01 -3.04
N ASP A 172 29.47 19.30 -2.02
CA ASP A 172 30.85 19.78 -2.04
C ASP A 172 31.90 18.66 -1.93
N LEU A 173 31.46 17.38 -1.81
CA LEU A 173 32.31 16.21 -1.81
C LEU A 173 32.11 15.42 -3.13
N ASP A 174 33.21 14.89 -3.67
CA ASP A 174 33.18 13.99 -4.79
C ASP A 174 33.88 12.68 -4.42
N LEU A 175 33.09 11.70 -3.97
CA LEU A 175 33.56 10.38 -3.59
C LEU A 175 33.24 9.37 -4.69
N PRO A 176 34.19 8.55 -5.12
CA PRO A 176 34.00 7.57 -6.19
C PRO A 176 33.28 6.32 -5.65
N TRP A 177 32.00 6.46 -5.33
CA TRP A 177 31.17 5.40 -4.78
C TRP A 177 31.15 4.12 -5.62
N ASN A 178 31.24 4.25 -6.94
CA ASN A 178 31.33 3.14 -7.87
C ASN A 178 32.63 2.30 -7.71
N GLN A 179 33.64 2.82 -7.05
CA GLN A 179 34.89 2.10 -6.72
C GLN A 179 34.88 1.60 -5.28
N ILE A 180 34.25 2.36 -4.36
CA ILE A 180 34.23 2.05 -2.93
C ILE A 180 33.22 0.95 -2.62
N LEU A 181 31.97 1.12 -3.02
CA LEU A 181 30.88 0.27 -2.57
C LEU A 181 30.94 -1.18 -3.08
N PRO A 182 31.34 -1.47 -4.34
CA PRO A 182 31.40 -2.86 -4.80
C PRO A 182 32.34 -3.74 -3.98
N GLY A 183 33.42 -3.18 -3.44
CA GLY A 183 34.32 -3.89 -2.53
C GLY A 183 33.75 -4.20 -1.15
N LEU A 184 32.74 -3.44 -0.72
CA LEU A 184 32.09 -3.57 0.57
C LEU A 184 30.82 -4.42 0.53
N PHE A 185 30.19 -4.55 -0.62
CA PHE A 185 28.93 -5.29 -0.79
C PHE A 185 28.95 -6.74 -0.29
N PRO A 186 30.04 -7.51 -0.49
CA PRO A 186 30.10 -8.89 -0.02
C PRO A 186 29.98 -9.03 1.52
N ILE A 187 30.35 -7.99 2.28
CA ILE A 187 30.32 -8.03 3.76
C ILE A 187 28.89 -8.22 4.27
N ILE A 188 27.92 -7.55 3.65
CA ILE A 188 26.50 -7.57 4.05
C ILE A 188 25.61 -8.24 2.99
N ASP A 189 26.19 -8.91 1.98
CA ASP A 189 25.47 -9.43 0.81
C ASP A 189 24.55 -8.36 0.19
N ALA A 190 25.14 -7.19 -0.08
CA ALA A 190 24.38 -6.04 -0.56
C ALA A 190 24.07 -6.15 -2.05
N LYS A 191 22.84 -5.73 -2.38
CA LYS A 191 22.38 -5.51 -3.76
C LYS A 191 21.83 -4.10 -3.84
N GLY A 192 22.23 -3.35 -4.84
CA GLY A 192 21.77 -2.00 -5.02
C GLY A 192 22.60 -1.24 -6.03
N GLY A 193 22.37 0.05 -6.09
CA GLY A 193 23.06 0.94 -7.00
C GLY A 193 22.74 2.38 -6.74
N GLY A 194 23.32 3.26 -7.51
CA GLY A 194 23.10 4.68 -7.42
C GLY A 194 23.74 5.43 -8.57
N ARG A 195 23.60 6.73 -8.56
CA ARG A 195 24.22 7.62 -9.54
C ARG A 195 24.79 8.84 -8.83
N GLY A 196 26.03 9.19 -9.19
CA GLY A 196 26.70 10.33 -8.59
C GLY A 196 26.88 10.14 -7.08
N ARG A 197 26.32 11.05 -6.30
CA ARG A 197 26.58 11.19 -4.85
C ARG A 197 25.70 10.35 -3.94
N SER A 198 24.67 9.67 -4.44
CA SER A 198 23.71 8.91 -3.63
C SER A 198 23.52 7.50 -4.16
N TRP A 199 23.62 6.52 -3.25
CA TRP A 199 23.50 5.10 -3.52
C TRP A 199 22.58 4.45 -2.49
N GLN A 200 21.83 3.43 -2.89
CA GLN A 200 20.89 2.73 -2.02
C GLN A 200 20.68 1.28 -2.46
N GLY A 201 20.22 0.46 -1.54
CA GLY A 201 19.94 -0.92 -1.83
C GLY A 201 19.44 -1.70 -0.64
N VAL A 202 19.52 -3.02 -0.77
CA VAL A 202 19.16 -3.99 0.27
C VAL A 202 20.34 -4.90 0.55
N ALA A 203 20.37 -5.49 1.74
CA ALA A 203 21.41 -6.43 2.14
C ALA A 203 20.80 -7.64 2.84
N GLY A 204 21.37 -8.81 2.60
CA GLY A 204 20.89 -10.09 3.12
C GLY A 204 21.52 -10.55 4.44
N LYS A 205 22.62 -9.87 4.88
CA LYS A 205 23.39 -10.26 6.08
C LYS A 205 23.46 -9.12 7.09
N PRO A 206 22.41 -8.94 7.93
CA PRO A 206 22.38 -7.88 8.95
C PRO A 206 23.52 -8.01 9.99
N GLU A 207 24.01 -9.23 10.24
CA GLU A 207 25.11 -9.50 11.17
C GLU A 207 26.45 -8.89 10.72
N GLY A 208 26.62 -8.60 9.44
CA GLY A 208 27.81 -7.98 8.89
C GLY A 208 27.84 -6.45 9.00
N VAL A 209 26.82 -5.82 9.55
CA VAL A 209 26.68 -4.34 9.60
C VAL A 209 27.86 -3.67 10.27
N GLY A 210 28.31 -4.17 11.42
CA GLY A 210 29.47 -3.59 12.13
C GLY A 210 30.72 -3.55 11.24
N SER A 211 31.09 -4.70 10.68
CA SER A 211 32.25 -4.83 9.79
C SER A 211 32.11 -3.97 8.52
N PHE A 212 30.90 -3.84 8.00
CA PHE A 212 30.60 -3.00 6.84
C PHE A 212 30.81 -1.51 7.16
N LEU A 213 30.33 -1.04 8.31
CA LEU A 213 30.50 0.34 8.74
C LEU A 213 31.97 0.68 8.99
N ASP A 214 32.74 -0.21 9.63
CA ASP A 214 34.18 -0.05 9.85
C ASP A 214 34.93 0.00 8.52
N ALA A 215 34.64 -0.89 7.58
CA ALA A 215 35.26 -0.92 6.27
C ALA A 215 34.89 0.33 5.44
N LEU A 216 33.64 0.79 5.51
CA LEU A 216 33.19 2.04 4.89
C LEU A 216 33.95 3.23 5.45
N LYS A 217 34.10 3.31 6.75
CA LYS A 217 34.84 4.34 7.46
C LYS A 217 36.31 4.39 7.00
N GLN A 218 36.97 3.25 6.95
CA GLN A 218 38.33 3.15 6.42
C GLN A 218 38.42 3.62 4.98
N ALA A 219 37.56 3.13 4.09
CA ALA A 219 37.55 3.47 2.69
C ALA A 219 37.36 4.98 2.40
N ILE A 220 36.67 5.69 3.31
CA ILE A 220 36.47 7.14 3.22
C ILE A 220 37.69 7.90 3.74
N TRP A 221 38.33 7.43 4.82
CA TRP A 221 39.39 8.15 5.50
C TRP A 221 40.83 7.84 5.05
N ASP A 222 41.03 6.76 4.32
CA ASP A 222 42.34 6.42 3.73
C ASP A 222 42.60 7.15 2.39
N ARG A 223 41.74 8.09 2.05
CA ARG A 223 41.84 8.95 0.86
C ARG A 223 42.00 10.40 1.30
#